data_cbe17c58b0860861165c8de19bfda44d
#
_entry.id   cbe17c58b0860861165c8de19bfda44d
#
_cell.length_a   1.000
_cell.length_b   1.000
_cell.length_c   1.000
_cell.angle_alpha   90.00
_cell.angle_beta   90.00
_cell.angle_gamma   90.00
#
_symmetry.space_group_name_H-M   'P 1'
#
loop_
_entity.id
_entity.type
_entity.pdbx_description
1 polymer ?
#
loop_
_entity_poly.entity_id
_entity_poly.type
_entity_poly.pdbx_seq_one_letter_code
_entity_poly.pdbx_strand_id
1 'polypeptide(L)'
;VQAKAAKEKKYSIMDHTKERFSVGGDFKEAPPPPRPSTVKGARILHIEDDMVKGSFYVDFVWIWEGTGGAPAPEHTHEWPELIAMAGADPAHPHDLGGKMSIVLEDETHYTEKSTLVCIPKQTKHCPWLFHDIKRPTLVFSAGPQGMYSGSHKKE
;
A
#
# COMPACT_ATOMS: atom_id res chain seq x y z
N VAL A 1 -25.14 38.64 19.14
CA VAL A 1 -25.37 37.25 18.69
C VAL A 1 -24.03 36.56 18.78
N GLN A 2 -23.79 35.75 19.84
CA GLN A 2 -22.59 34.98 20.01
C GLN A 2 -22.61 33.79 19.04
N ALA A 3 -21.60 33.68 18.17
CA ALA A 3 -21.40 32.54 17.32
C ALA A 3 -21.13 31.29 18.21
N LYS A 4 -22.01 30.31 18.11
CA LYS A 4 -21.87 29.04 18.80
C LYS A 4 -20.59 28.35 18.26
N ALA A 5 -19.55 28.20 19.09
CA ALA A 5 -18.34 27.51 18.71
C ALA A 5 -18.69 26.09 18.19
N ALA A 6 -18.27 25.78 16.98
CA ALA A 6 -18.47 24.47 16.41
C ALA A 6 -17.76 23.43 17.31
N LYS A 7 -18.50 22.41 17.74
CA LYS A 7 -17.97 21.35 18.60
C LYS A 7 -16.89 20.59 17.82
N GLU A 8 -15.67 20.59 18.30
CA GLU A 8 -14.55 19.88 17.68
C GLU A 8 -14.89 18.39 17.58
N LYS A 9 -14.85 17.86 16.36
CA LYS A 9 -15.15 16.45 16.10
C LYS A 9 -13.98 15.61 16.52
N LYS A 10 -14.24 14.52 17.26
CA LYS A 10 -13.22 13.56 17.71
C LYS A 10 -12.87 12.49 16.66
N TYR A 11 -13.33 12.65 15.43
CA TYR A 11 -13.12 11.69 14.33
C TYR A 11 -12.89 12.43 13.03
N SER A 12 -12.20 11.76 12.11
CA SER A 12 -11.98 12.23 10.74
C SER A 12 -12.66 11.28 9.76
N ILE A 13 -13.23 11.84 8.70
CA ILE A 13 -13.76 11.11 7.55
C ILE A 13 -13.00 11.62 6.33
N MET A 14 -12.30 10.72 5.65
CA MET A 14 -11.52 11.04 4.46
C MET A 14 -12.28 10.60 3.21
N ASP A 15 -12.41 11.49 2.24
CA ASP A 15 -13.01 11.24 0.93
C ASP A 15 -11.97 11.57 -0.15
N HIS A 16 -11.44 10.54 -0.79
CA HIS A 16 -10.39 10.63 -1.81
C HIS A 16 -10.93 10.66 -3.23
N THR A 17 -12.22 10.91 -3.43
CA THR A 17 -12.84 10.91 -4.77
C THR A 17 -12.23 11.93 -5.74
N LYS A 18 -11.53 12.93 -5.23
CA LYS A 18 -10.90 14.00 -6.01
C LYS A 18 -9.42 13.78 -6.27
N GLU A 19 -8.80 12.83 -5.58
CA GLU A 19 -7.38 12.57 -5.70
C GLU A 19 -7.16 11.29 -6.52
N ARG A 20 -6.58 11.46 -7.70
CA ARG A 20 -6.14 10.33 -8.54
C ARG A 20 -4.64 10.20 -8.42
N PHE A 21 -4.20 9.16 -7.74
CA PHE A 21 -2.79 8.76 -7.73
C PHE A 21 -2.57 7.63 -8.72
N SER A 22 -1.60 7.77 -9.59
CA SER A 22 -1.17 6.67 -10.46
C SER A 22 -0.24 5.75 -9.66
N VAL A 23 -0.45 4.45 -9.72
CA VAL A 23 0.51 3.48 -9.17
C VAL A 23 1.81 3.62 -9.96
N GLY A 24 2.85 4.09 -9.30
CA GLY A 24 4.20 4.25 -9.88
C GLY A 24 4.55 5.66 -10.35
N GLY A 25 3.67 6.70 -10.22
CA GLY A 25 3.88 8.03 -10.76
C GLY A 25 4.21 9.15 -9.77
N ASP A 26 3.67 9.11 -8.57
CA ASP A 26 3.63 10.30 -7.71
C ASP A 26 4.49 10.23 -6.44
N PHE A 27 5.27 9.16 -6.26
CA PHE A 27 6.33 9.18 -5.26
C PHE A 27 7.50 10.02 -5.78
N LYS A 28 7.45 11.32 -5.57
CA LYS A 28 8.46 12.27 -6.08
C LYS A 28 9.89 12.01 -5.62
N GLU A 29 10.10 11.08 -4.70
CA GLU A 29 11.40 10.77 -4.11
C GLU A 29 11.77 9.28 -4.19
N ALA A 30 10.89 8.41 -4.71
CA ALA A 30 11.25 7.01 -4.89
C ALA A 30 12.13 6.86 -6.14
N PRO A 31 13.23 6.10 -6.06
CA PRO A 31 13.99 5.75 -7.24
C PRO A 31 13.07 5.01 -8.22
N PRO A 32 13.27 5.17 -9.54
CA PRO A 32 12.47 4.44 -10.52
C PRO A 32 12.53 2.95 -10.21
N PRO A 33 11.42 2.21 -10.38
CA PRO A 33 11.41 0.79 -10.12
C PRO A 33 12.53 0.14 -10.92
N PRO A 34 13.23 -0.85 -10.34
CA PRO A 34 14.41 -1.47 -10.96
C PRO A 34 14.08 -2.24 -12.24
N ARG A 35 12.82 -2.29 -12.63
CA ARG A 35 12.33 -2.93 -13.87
C ARG A 35 11.17 -2.14 -14.44
N PRO A 36 11.00 -2.15 -15.78
CA PRO A 36 9.82 -1.57 -16.41
C PRO A 36 8.54 -2.16 -15.79
N SER A 37 7.65 -1.31 -15.32
CA SER A 37 6.36 -1.72 -14.81
C SER A 37 5.27 -1.42 -15.84
N THR A 38 4.41 -2.42 -16.11
CA THR A 38 3.18 -2.27 -16.90
C THR A 38 1.95 -2.29 -16.01
N VAL A 39 2.13 -2.25 -14.70
CA VAL A 39 1.04 -2.27 -13.73
C VAL A 39 0.15 -1.06 -13.93
N LYS A 40 -1.15 -1.33 -14.08
CA LYS A 40 -2.20 -0.31 -14.09
C LYS A 40 -3.03 -0.42 -12.82
N GLY A 41 -3.15 0.69 -12.13
CA GLY A 41 -3.86 0.75 -10.86
C GLY A 41 -4.09 2.18 -10.41
N ALA A 42 -4.74 2.31 -9.28
CA ALA A 42 -4.93 3.60 -8.61
C ALA A 42 -4.97 3.41 -7.09
N ARG A 43 -4.33 4.31 -6.37
CA ARG A 43 -4.56 4.47 -4.94
C ARG A 43 -5.96 5.04 -4.75
N ILE A 44 -6.77 4.37 -3.94
CA ILE A 44 -8.17 4.76 -3.72
C ILE A 44 -8.43 5.31 -2.33
N LEU A 45 -7.66 4.87 -1.33
CA LEU A 45 -7.71 5.40 0.03
C LEU A 45 -6.29 5.48 0.59
N HIS A 46 -6.02 6.56 1.31
CA HIS A 46 -4.74 6.78 1.96
C HIS A 46 -4.92 7.63 3.20
N ILE A 47 -4.20 7.30 4.26
CA ILE A 47 -4.08 8.14 5.44
C ILE A 47 -2.71 7.91 6.10
N GLU A 48 -2.13 8.98 6.59
CA GLU A 48 -0.90 8.96 7.37
C GLU A 48 -0.85 10.12 8.37
N ASP A 49 0.16 10.16 9.24
CA ASP A 49 0.24 11.07 10.39
C ASP A 49 0.32 12.55 10.01
N ASP A 50 0.82 12.89 8.84
CA ASP A 50 0.86 14.27 8.35
C ASP A 50 -0.52 14.77 7.91
N MET A 51 -1.43 13.86 7.53
CA MET A 51 -2.81 14.17 7.17
C MET A 51 -3.69 14.24 8.42
N VAL A 52 -3.52 13.28 9.33
CA VAL A 52 -4.24 13.21 10.61
C VAL A 52 -3.29 12.75 11.70
N LYS A 53 -2.92 13.68 12.58
CA LYS A 53 -1.94 13.42 13.65
C LYS A 53 -2.33 12.23 14.52
N GLY A 54 -1.41 11.27 14.67
CA GLY A 54 -1.63 10.04 15.44
C GLY A 54 -2.42 8.97 14.69
N SER A 55 -2.67 9.13 13.38
CA SER A 55 -3.34 8.10 12.58
C SER A 55 -2.46 6.87 12.38
N PHE A 56 -3.10 5.78 11.97
CA PHE A 56 -2.39 4.68 11.30
C PHE A 56 -1.91 5.14 9.92
N TYR A 57 -0.85 4.52 9.42
CA TYR A 57 -0.56 4.48 8.01
C TYR A 57 -1.47 3.45 7.34
N VAL A 58 -2.17 3.84 6.28
CA VAL A 58 -3.03 2.94 5.50
C VAL A 58 -3.00 3.34 4.04
N ASP A 59 -2.77 2.36 3.18
CA ASP A 59 -2.90 2.48 1.73
C ASP A 59 -3.83 1.41 1.18
N PHE A 60 -4.79 1.81 0.33
CA PHE A 60 -5.61 0.93 -0.49
C PHE A 60 -5.39 1.25 -1.96
N VAL A 61 -4.98 0.26 -2.72
CA VAL A 61 -4.65 0.39 -4.14
C VAL A 61 -5.40 -0.67 -4.93
N TRP A 62 -6.15 -0.26 -5.95
CA TRP A 62 -6.60 -1.18 -6.99
C TRP A 62 -5.51 -1.39 -8.01
N ILE A 63 -5.21 -2.65 -8.32
CA ILE A 63 -4.41 -3.06 -9.47
C ILE A 63 -5.32 -3.92 -10.36
N TRP A 64 -5.48 -3.58 -11.63
CA TRP A 64 -6.38 -4.30 -12.52
C TRP A 64 -5.70 -5.04 -13.66
N GLU A 65 -4.45 -4.70 -13.99
CA GLU A 65 -3.65 -5.46 -14.95
C GLU A 65 -2.16 -5.13 -14.84
N GLY A 66 -1.35 -6.04 -15.38
CA GLY A 66 0.06 -5.80 -15.66
C GLY A 66 1.03 -6.60 -14.83
N THR A 67 2.31 -6.33 -15.10
CA THR A 67 3.48 -6.91 -14.42
C THR A 67 4.39 -5.80 -13.96
N GLY A 68 4.90 -5.89 -12.74
CA GLY A 68 5.82 -4.90 -12.17
C GLY A 68 5.75 -4.84 -10.67
N GLY A 69 6.29 -3.80 -10.06
CA GLY A 69 6.41 -3.69 -8.63
C GLY A 69 5.84 -2.42 -8.05
N ALA A 70 5.58 -2.46 -6.75
CA ALA A 70 5.54 -1.27 -5.94
C ALA A 70 6.94 -0.62 -5.97
N PRO A 71 7.01 0.71 -5.94
CA PRO A 71 8.29 1.44 -6.05
C PRO A 71 9.20 1.32 -4.82
N ALA A 72 8.79 0.58 -3.79
CA ALA A 72 9.57 0.44 -2.58
C ALA A 72 10.76 -0.52 -2.76
N PRO A 73 12.00 -0.06 -2.59
CA PRO A 73 13.17 -0.94 -2.49
C PRO A 73 13.12 -1.74 -1.19
N GLU A 74 14.06 -2.67 -1.02
CA GLU A 74 14.28 -3.35 0.26
C GLU A 74 14.50 -2.34 1.38
N HIS A 75 13.78 -2.51 2.48
CA HIS A 75 13.87 -1.65 3.66
C HIS A 75 13.40 -2.35 4.94
N THR A 76 13.56 -1.66 6.06
CA THR A 76 13.03 -2.03 7.37
C THR A 76 12.35 -0.82 8.00
N HIS A 77 11.52 -1.02 9.02
CA HIS A 77 10.98 0.05 9.86
C HIS A 77 10.77 -0.43 11.30
N GLU A 78 10.58 0.51 12.22
CA GLU A 78 10.46 0.25 13.66
C GLU A 78 9.06 -0.18 14.11
N TRP A 79 8.14 -0.38 13.20
CA TRP A 79 6.76 -0.79 13.44
C TRP A 79 6.38 -2.01 12.60
N PRO A 80 5.43 -2.84 13.04
CA PRO A 80 4.96 -3.98 12.26
C PRO A 80 4.05 -3.51 11.12
N GLU A 81 4.19 -4.12 9.95
CA GLU A 81 3.36 -3.83 8.78
C GLU A 81 2.44 -4.99 8.44
N LEU A 82 1.25 -4.66 7.97
CA LEU A 82 0.34 -5.58 7.30
C LEU A 82 0.35 -5.25 5.81
N ILE A 83 0.58 -6.27 5.00
CA ILE A 83 0.38 -6.23 3.56
C ILE A 83 -0.67 -7.27 3.21
N ALA A 84 -1.71 -6.87 2.50
CA ALA A 84 -2.73 -7.80 2.05
C ALA A 84 -3.11 -7.55 0.60
N MET A 85 -3.57 -8.61 -0.05
CA MET A 85 -4.14 -8.56 -1.37
C MET A 85 -5.32 -9.51 -1.47
N ALA A 86 -6.34 -9.07 -2.18
CA ALA A 86 -7.55 -9.84 -2.39
C ALA A 86 -8.02 -9.71 -3.83
N GLY A 87 -8.36 -10.85 -4.44
CA GLY A 87 -8.98 -10.87 -5.75
C GLY A 87 -10.42 -10.35 -5.69
N ALA A 88 -10.87 -9.75 -6.79
CA ALA A 88 -12.19 -9.13 -6.89
C ALA A 88 -13.26 -10.04 -7.52
N ASP A 89 -12.97 -11.30 -7.78
CA ASP A 89 -13.94 -12.24 -8.33
C ASP A 89 -14.78 -12.87 -7.21
N PRO A 90 -16.06 -12.52 -7.07
CA PRO A 90 -16.90 -13.06 -5.99
C PRO A 90 -17.21 -14.56 -6.16
N ALA A 91 -17.06 -15.11 -7.36
CA ALA A 91 -17.20 -16.55 -7.58
C ALA A 91 -15.96 -17.34 -7.14
N HIS A 92 -14.79 -16.68 -7.12
CA HIS A 92 -13.51 -17.26 -6.75
C HIS A 92 -12.73 -16.32 -5.80
N PRO A 93 -13.23 -16.06 -4.57
CA PRO A 93 -12.71 -15.00 -3.70
C PRO A 93 -11.28 -15.26 -3.21
N HIS A 94 -10.80 -16.48 -3.32
CA HIS A 94 -9.43 -16.85 -2.97
C HIS A 94 -8.45 -16.76 -4.14
N ASP A 95 -8.91 -16.56 -5.37
CA ASP A 95 -8.07 -16.40 -6.55
C ASP A 95 -7.69 -14.93 -6.72
N LEU A 96 -6.39 -14.64 -6.69
CA LEU A 96 -5.86 -13.28 -6.80
C LEU A 96 -6.06 -12.67 -8.21
N GLY A 97 -6.25 -13.49 -9.23
CA GLY A 97 -6.35 -13.02 -10.61
C GLY A 97 -5.02 -12.77 -11.31
N GLY A 98 -3.96 -13.23 -10.71
CA GLY A 98 -2.56 -13.17 -11.17
C GLY A 98 -1.66 -13.75 -10.09
N LYS A 99 -0.38 -13.41 -10.14
CA LYS A 99 0.61 -13.87 -9.16
C LYS A 99 1.28 -12.66 -8.50
N MET A 100 1.64 -12.81 -7.25
CA MET A 100 2.43 -11.83 -6.51
C MET A 100 3.68 -12.50 -5.94
N SER A 101 4.77 -11.74 -5.81
CA SER A 101 5.92 -12.11 -4.99
C SER A 101 6.31 -10.99 -4.05
N ILE A 102 6.83 -11.37 -2.88
CA ILE A 102 7.43 -10.46 -1.90
C ILE A 102 8.72 -11.07 -1.38
N VAL A 103 9.75 -10.26 -1.24
CA VAL A 103 10.97 -10.64 -0.54
C VAL A 103 10.81 -10.33 0.93
N LEU A 104 11.03 -11.31 1.79
CA LEU A 104 11.06 -11.20 3.25
C LEU A 104 12.40 -11.76 3.71
N GLU A 105 13.20 -10.96 4.38
CA GLU A 105 14.61 -11.24 4.66
C GLU A 105 15.33 -11.59 3.35
N ASP A 106 15.86 -12.80 3.23
CA ASP A 106 16.59 -13.26 2.04
C ASP A 106 15.74 -14.23 1.17
N GLU A 107 14.44 -14.39 1.48
CA GLU A 107 13.56 -15.34 0.80
C GLU A 107 12.51 -14.63 -0.06
N THR A 108 12.30 -15.16 -1.27
CA THR A 108 11.21 -14.71 -2.16
C THR A 108 10.02 -15.64 -2.01
N HIS A 109 8.91 -15.10 -1.56
CA HIS A 109 7.63 -15.80 -1.43
C HIS A 109 6.70 -15.46 -2.60
N TYR A 110 5.97 -16.47 -3.08
CA TYR A 110 5.01 -16.34 -4.18
C TYR A 110 3.61 -16.75 -3.75
N THR A 111 2.59 -16.07 -4.25
CA THR A 111 1.20 -16.48 -4.08
C THR A 111 0.37 -16.13 -5.31
N GLU A 112 -0.65 -16.94 -5.59
CA GLU A 112 -1.73 -16.71 -6.55
C GLU A 112 -3.09 -16.59 -5.85
N LYS A 113 -3.06 -16.54 -4.50
CA LYS A 113 -4.25 -16.50 -3.67
C LYS A 113 -4.37 -15.18 -2.92
N SER A 114 -5.58 -14.82 -2.59
CA SER A 114 -5.83 -13.75 -1.61
C SER A 114 -5.07 -14.06 -0.33
N THR A 115 -4.20 -13.14 0.09
CA THR A 115 -3.17 -13.40 1.10
C THR A 115 -3.00 -12.17 1.99
N LEU A 116 -2.72 -12.42 3.26
CA LEU A 116 -2.27 -11.41 4.22
C LEU A 116 -0.88 -11.79 4.73
N VAL A 117 0.02 -10.82 4.72
CA VAL A 117 1.38 -10.93 5.24
C VAL A 117 1.52 -9.99 6.43
N CYS A 118 1.92 -10.53 7.57
CA CYS A 118 2.25 -9.75 8.76
C CYS A 118 3.78 -9.68 8.87
N ILE A 119 4.32 -8.50 8.79
CA ILE A 119 5.76 -8.22 8.80
C ILE A 119 6.11 -7.62 10.16
N PRO A 120 6.85 -8.31 11.02
CA PRO A 120 7.31 -7.76 12.28
C PRO A 120 8.23 -6.54 12.07
N LYS A 121 8.32 -5.67 13.07
CA LYS A 121 9.30 -4.58 13.05
C LYS A 121 10.71 -5.09 12.78
N GLN A 122 11.52 -4.27 12.11
CA GLN A 122 12.93 -4.57 11.78
C GLN A 122 13.16 -5.77 10.85
N THR A 123 12.09 -6.35 10.28
CA THR A 123 12.19 -7.37 9.25
C THR A 123 12.47 -6.71 7.91
N LYS A 124 13.52 -7.14 7.22
CA LYS A 124 13.81 -6.71 5.84
C LYS A 124 12.73 -7.21 4.91
N HIS A 125 12.18 -6.33 4.10
CA HIS A 125 11.13 -6.69 3.16
C HIS A 125 11.16 -5.79 1.93
N CYS A 126 10.42 -6.20 0.88
CA CYS A 126 10.45 -5.65 -0.47
C CYS A 126 11.69 -6.10 -1.28
N PRO A 127 11.65 -6.07 -2.62
CA PRO A 127 10.53 -5.55 -3.41
C PRO A 127 9.28 -6.43 -3.37
N TRP A 128 8.15 -5.79 -3.57
CA TRP A 128 6.86 -6.42 -3.74
C TRP A 128 6.45 -6.32 -5.20
N LEU A 129 6.27 -7.46 -5.89
CA LEU A 129 6.10 -7.51 -7.33
C LEU A 129 4.81 -8.24 -7.71
N PHE A 130 4.16 -7.72 -8.75
CA PHE A 130 2.98 -8.31 -9.38
C PHE A 130 3.39 -8.95 -10.69
N HIS A 131 2.84 -10.12 -10.99
CA HIS A 131 3.15 -10.89 -12.17
C HIS A 131 1.84 -11.25 -12.89
N ASP A 132 1.68 -10.71 -14.09
CA ASP A 132 0.59 -11.06 -15.00
C ASP A 132 -0.80 -10.94 -14.35
N ILE A 133 -1.05 -9.81 -13.69
CA ILE A 133 -2.38 -9.49 -13.15
C ILE A 133 -3.34 -9.32 -14.31
N LYS A 134 -4.44 -10.09 -14.31
CA LYS A 134 -5.46 -10.16 -15.37
C LYS A 134 -6.84 -9.75 -14.91
N ARG A 135 -7.05 -9.66 -13.60
CA ARG A 135 -8.31 -9.25 -12.98
C ARG A 135 -8.03 -8.26 -11.85
N PRO A 136 -8.97 -7.39 -11.54
CA PRO A 136 -8.79 -6.45 -10.45
C PRO A 136 -8.43 -7.12 -9.13
N THR A 137 -7.40 -6.62 -8.50
CA THR A 137 -6.90 -7.05 -7.21
C THR A 137 -6.83 -5.84 -6.30
N LEU A 138 -7.44 -5.92 -5.13
CA LEU A 138 -7.28 -4.92 -4.09
C LEU A 138 -6.01 -5.23 -3.32
N VAL A 139 -5.17 -4.24 -3.22
CA VAL A 139 -3.90 -4.27 -2.49
C VAL A 139 -3.99 -3.29 -1.35
N PHE A 140 -3.50 -3.68 -0.20
CA PHE A 140 -3.60 -2.91 1.01
C PHE A 140 -2.31 -3.05 1.82
N SER A 141 -1.82 -1.93 2.36
CA SER A 141 -0.78 -1.93 3.39
C SER A 141 -1.20 -1.04 4.55
N ALA A 142 -0.80 -1.41 5.75
CA ALA A 142 -1.08 -0.64 6.96
C ALA A 142 -0.05 -0.87 8.06
N GLY A 143 0.14 0.16 8.88
CA GLY A 143 0.98 0.09 10.08
C GLY A 143 0.47 1.02 11.19
N PRO A 144 0.88 0.77 12.45
CA PRO A 144 0.38 1.51 13.61
C PRO A 144 0.97 2.91 13.76
N GLN A 145 2.00 3.25 12.99
CA GLN A 145 2.63 4.56 13.04
C GLN A 145 2.67 5.21 11.68
N GLY A 146 2.31 6.44 11.68
CA GLY A 146 1.77 7.25 10.68
C GLY A 146 2.65 7.77 9.58
N MET A 147 3.86 7.31 9.31
CA MET A 147 4.62 7.81 8.16
C MET A 147 5.39 6.69 7.46
N TYR A 148 4.99 6.39 6.25
CA TYR A 148 5.77 5.52 5.35
C TYR A 148 7.15 6.11 5.01
N SER A 149 7.29 7.43 5.06
CA SER A 149 8.52 8.15 4.75
C SER A 149 9.63 8.04 5.81
N GLY A 150 9.38 7.38 6.94
CA GLY A 150 10.37 7.27 8.03
C GLY A 150 11.64 6.51 7.68
N SER A 151 11.55 5.53 6.78
CA SER A 151 12.67 4.69 6.37
C SER A 151 13.51 5.27 5.22
N HIS A 152 13.06 6.33 4.58
CA HIS A 152 13.74 6.94 3.44
C HIS A 152 14.39 8.30 3.74
N LYS A 153 14.25 8.82 4.96
CA LYS A 153 15.03 9.99 5.38
C LYS A 153 16.46 9.52 5.61
N LYS A 154 17.32 9.77 4.62
CA LYS A 154 18.77 9.78 4.86
C LYS A 154 19.05 10.84 5.93
N GLU A 155 19.71 10.42 7.00
CA GLU A 155 20.39 11.33 7.94
C GLU A 155 21.36 12.24 7.23
#